data_bf528e3a96f1f6980dfab76d5568f09c
#
_entry.id   bf528e3a96f1f6980dfab76d5568f09c
#
_cell.length_a   1.000
_cell.length_b   1.000
_cell.length_c   1.000
_cell.angle_alpha   90.00
_cell.angle_beta   90.00
_cell.angle_gamma   90.00
#
_symmetry.space_group_name_H-M   'P 1'
#
loop_
_entity.id
_entity.type
_entity.pdbx_description
1 polymer ?
#
loop_
_entity_poly.entity_id
_entity_poly.type
_entity_poly.pdbx_seq_one_letter_code
_entity_poly.pdbx_strand_id
1 'polypeptide(L)'
;MNNLSVKFLFLMFISFALVLPASAWDDTGHKLTAYIAWEQMLPAARERAIKILLSAPEDSDLSVFYLSDSRSAAAKQRELFMIAATWADIVRDKNFKVRNGKYHHGTWHYQDTFWRDDNGKVELVTELKSDQENAVERLFVFDKVLRDAAANDADKAIALAWVLHLGGDIHQPLHDSGRVTKDDPKGDQGGNLFMLSPKDAKGEARLNLHWFWDSIIGRNLPRQNDACDSDYLPPIAQEIMKKYPAAKMQNRLKNGKFDEWQKEGFGIASTKVYPASLKFGETPSNDYKKMAFDISEEQIALAGYRLGAMLNQIFGGDSAEQNKNKTPREVKQTESTVGQGLNDQWLWTKSRAALMANGKLKDSTIEIDVEDSVITLRGTVSNKKQEARAVKTVKNVDGVKAVENLLKIDSR
;
A
#
# COMPACT_ATOMS: atom_id res chain seq x y z
N MET A 1 44.29 -24.90 53.16
CA MET A 1 44.49 -23.76 52.25
C MET A 1 43.78 -24.12 50.94
N ASN A 2 42.49 -23.78 50.81
CA ASN A 2 41.67 -24.13 49.66
C ASN A 2 41.43 -22.86 48.84
N ASN A 3 41.97 -22.83 47.64
CA ASN A 3 41.75 -21.76 46.67
C ASN A 3 40.40 -21.98 45.98
N LEU A 4 39.41 -21.14 46.25
CA LEU A 4 38.17 -21.04 45.52
C LEU A 4 38.37 -20.10 44.32
N SER A 5 38.41 -20.70 43.11
CA SER A 5 38.40 -19.95 41.86
C SER A 5 36.98 -19.54 41.54
N VAL A 6 36.66 -18.24 41.67
CA VAL A 6 35.41 -17.66 41.24
C VAL A 6 35.46 -17.45 39.72
N LYS A 7 34.73 -18.27 38.96
CA LYS A 7 34.52 -18.04 37.52
C LYS A 7 33.42 -17.00 37.37
N PHE A 8 33.77 -15.80 36.92
CA PHE A 8 32.84 -14.77 36.45
C PHE A 8 32.25 -15.22 35.14
N LEU A 9 30.97 -15.58 35.13
CA LEU A 9 30.18 -15.82 33.93
C LEU A 9 29.71 -14.46 33.42
N PHE A 10 30.29 -13.97 32.35
CA PHE A 10 29.85 -12.76 31.64
C PHE A 10 28.59 -13.15 30.84
N LEU A 11 27.40 -12.88 31.38
CA LEU A 11 26.15 -12.95 30.62
C LEU A 11 26.11 -11.73 29.70
N MET A 12 26.41 -11.97 28.43
CA MET A 12 26.21 -11.00 27.37
C MET A 12 24.69 -10.89 27.10
N PHE A 13 24.04 -9.91 27.70
CA PHE A 13 22.66 -9.54 27.36
C PHE A 13 22.69 -8.95 25.94
N ILE A 14 22.39 -9.79 24.94
CA ILE A 14 22.03 -9.30 23.60
C ILE A 14 20.64 -8.68 23.75
N SER A 15 20.60 -7.37 23.91
CA SER A 15 19.38 -6.60 23.80
C SER A 15 18.90 -6.70 22.34
N PHE A 16 18.01 -7.62 22.05
CA PHE A 16 17.18 -7.55 20.86
C PHE A 16 16.31 -6.29 21.00
N ALA A 17 16.79 -5.18 20.47
CA ALA A 17 15.91 -4.06 20.18
C ALA A 17 14.88 -4.60 19.19
N LEU A 18 13.64 -4.71 19.62
CA LEU A 18 12.49 -4.88 18.74
C LEU A 18 12.45 -3.63 17.85
N VAL A 19 13.11 -3.68 16.72
CA VAL A 19 12.94 -2.71 15.64
C VAL A 19 11.52 -2.97 15.14
N LEU A 20 10.60 -2.08 15.49
CA LEU A 20 9.29 -2.05 14.83
C LEU A 20 9.59 -1.78 13.36
N PRO A 21 9.09 -2.61 12.43
CA PRO A 21 9.32 -2.37 11.02
C PRO A 21 8.79 -0.97 10.68
N ALA A 22 9.63 -0.17 10.04
CA ALA A 22 9.22 1.10 9.48
C ALA A 22 8.11 0.83 8.49
N SER A 23 7.00 1.53 8.64
CA SER A 23 6.01 1.72 7.60
C SER A 23 6.49 2.91 6.79
N ALA A 24 6.36 2.86 5.49
CA ALA A 24 6.45 4.00 4.58
C ALA A 24 5.50 5.14 5.01
N TRP A 25 5.17 6.09 4.14
CA TRP A 25 4.07 7.00 4.49
C TRP A 25 3.02 6.25 5.31
N ASP A 26 2.51 6.85 6.37
CA ASP A 26 1.41 6.23 7.09
C ASP A 26 0.21 5.98 6.15
N ASP A 27 -0.76 5.24 6.64
CA ASP A 27 -1.98 4.91 5.90
C ASP A 27 -2.59 6.13 5.18
N THR A 28 -2.55 7.30 5.83
CA THR A 28 -3.04 8.57 5.30
C THR A 28 -2.26 9.05 4.08
N GLY A 29 -0.92 9.01 4.14
CA GLY A 29 -0.06 9.44 3.05
C GLY A 29 -0.20 8.58 1.81
N HIS A 30 -0.25 7.24 1.96
CA HIS A 30 -0.50 6.32 0.85
C HIS A 30 -1.88 6.54 0.21
N LYS A 31 -2.93 6.72 1.01
CA LYS A 31 -4.28 6.98 0.50
C LYS A 31 -4.37 8.31 -0.24
N LEU A 32 -3.73 9.37 0.26
CA LEU A 32 -3.67 10.67 -0.42
C LEU A 32 -2.93 10.57 -1.76
N THR A 33 -1.80 9.86 -1.81
CA THR A 33 -1.07 9.58 -3.05
C THR A 33 -1.96 8.86 -4.06
N ALA A 34 -2.63 7.80 -3.64
CA ALA A 34 -3.54 7.04 -4.48
C ALA A 34 -4.77 7.86 -4.92
N TYR A 35 -5.32 8.70 -4.05
CA TYR A 35 -6.42 9.59 -4.42
C TYR A 35 -5.99 10.58 -5.51
N ILE A 36 -4.83 11.21 -5.37
CA ILE A 36 -4.30 12.14 -6.38
C ILE A 36 -4.06 11.40 -7.70
N ALA A 37 -3.52 10.17 -7.66
CA ALA A 37 -3.38 9.34 -8.85
C ALA A 37 -4.74 9.06 -9.52
N TRP A 38 -5.74 8.68 -8.72
CA TRP A 38 -7.10 8.45 -9.19
C TRP A 38 -7.68 9.66 -9.92
N GLU A 39 -7.51 10.87 -9.36
CA GLU A 39 -8.00 12.09 -10.00
C GLU A 39 -7.33 12.39 -11.35
N GLN A 40 -6.09 11.94 -11.56
CA GLN A 40 -5.37 12.07 -12.83
C GLN A 40 -5.70 10.97 -13.85
N MET A 41 -6.29 9.85 -13.39
CA MET A 41 -6.57 8.72 -14.27
C MET A 41 -7.76 8.97 -15.18
N LEU A 42 -7.63 8.55 -16.43
CA LEU A 42 -8.74 8.48 -17.40
C LEU A 42 -9.82 7.50 -16.93
N PRO A 43 -11.10 7.72 -17.28
CA PRO A 43 -12.18 6.81 -16.88
C PRO A 43 -11.92 5.35 -17.23
N ALA A 44 -11.43 5.06 -18.44
CA ALA A 44 -11.08 3.69 -18.86
C ALA A 44 -9.95 3.08 -18.01
N ALA A 45 -8.95 3.88 -17.62
CA ALA A 45 -7.88 3.41 -16.76
C ALA A 45 -8.38 3.11 -15.34
N ARG A 46 -9.27 3.94 -14.79
CA ARG A 46 -9.93 3.68 -13.50
C ARG A 46 -10.72 2.37 -13.52
N GLU A 47 -11.57 2.19 -14.55
CA GLU A 47 -12.39 0.98 -14.71
C GLU A 47 -11.51 -0.27 -14.80
N ARG A 48 -10.44 -0.24 -15.62
CA ARG A 48 -9.52 -1.37 -15.75
C ARG A 48 -8.78 -1.66 -14.46
N ALA A 49 -8.30 -0.65 -13.73
CA ALA A 49 -7.64 -0.81 -12.45
C ALA A 49 -8.55 -1.48 -11.41
N ILE A 50 -9.82 -1.06 -11.32
CA ILE A 50 -10.79 -1.66 -10.41
C ILE A 50 -11.09 -3.11 -10.79
N LYS A 51 -11.27 -3.40 -12.07
CA LYS A 51 -11.48 -4.79 -12.54
C LYS A 51 -10.32 -5.68 -12.13
N ILE A 52 -9.09 -5.21 -12.28
CA ILE A 52 -7.87 -5.91 -11.86
C ILE A 52 -7.89 -6.14 -10.34
N LEU A 53 -8.08 -5.09 -9.52
CA LEU A 53 -8.06 -5.22 -8.06
C LEU A 53 -9.12 -6.19 -7.54
N LEU A 54 -10.30 -6.23 -8.16
CA LEU A 54 -11.36 -7.18 -7.81
C LEU A 54 -11.05 -8.63 -8.21
N SER A 55 -10.08 -8.84 -9.11
CA SER A 55 -9.60 -10.16 -9.52
C SER A 55 -8.44 -10.68 -8.65
N ALA A 56 -8.09 -9.98 -7.56
CA ALA A 56 -7.01 -10.37 -6.68
C ALA A 56 -7.19 -11.79 -6.12
N PRO A 57 -6.10 -12.55 -5.93
CA PRO A 57 -6.16 -13.87 -5.30
C PRO A 57 -6.87 -13.81 -3.94
N GLU A 58 -7.66 -14.81 -3.67
CA GLU A 58 -8.46 -14.90 -2.45
C GLU A 58 -7.61 -14.77 -1.18
N ASP A 59 -6.47 -15.46 -1.15
CA ASP A 59 -5.55 -15.47 -0.02
C ASP A 59 -4.79 -14.15 0.21
N SER A 60 -4.94 -13.18 -0.69
CA SER A 60 -4.39 -11.83 -0.54
C SER A 60 -5.26 -10.91 0.30
N ASP A 61 -6.54 -11.23 0.49
CA ASP A 61 -7.57 -10.39 1.11
C ASP A 61 -7.73 -8.99 0.47
N LEU A 62 -7.14 -8.74 -0.71
CA LEU A 62 -7.16 -7.41 -1.33
C LEU A 62 -8.58 -7.02 -1.80
N SER A 63 -9.31 -7.94 -2.41
CA SER A 63 -10.66 -7.68 -2.92
C SER A 63 -11.71 -7.46 -1.83
N VAL A 64 -11.46 -7.91 -0.56
CA VAL A 64 -12.41 -7.73 0.54
C VAL A 64 -12.57 -6.25 0.96
N PHE A 65 -11.64 -5.39 0.58
CA PHE A 65 -11.72 -3.95 0.83
C PHE A 65 -12.77 -3.24 -0.03
N TYR A 66 -13.36 -3.91 -1.03
CA TYR A 66 -14.54 -3.40 -1.72
C TYR A 66 -15.78 -3.57 -0.84
N LEU A 67 -16.04 -2.58 0.01
CA LEU A 67 -17.06 -2.68 1.05
C LEU A 67 -18.50 -2.68 0.48
N SER A 68 -19.34 -3.46 1.14
CA SER A 68 -20.75 -3.57 0.83
C SER A 68 -21.59 -2.63 1.71
N ASP A 69 -21.68 -1.37 1.32
CA ASP A 69 -22.46 -0.35 2.01
C ASP A 69 -23.35 0.46 1.03
N SER A 70 -24.07 1.45 1.53
CA SER A 70 -25.01 2.27 0.77
C SER A 70 -24.36 3.34 -0.12
N ARG A 71 -23.04 3.50 -0.10
CA ARG A 71 -22.34 4.49 -0.92
C ARG A 71 -22.42 4.15 -2.41
N SER A 72 -22.24 5.16 -3.25
CA SER A 72 -22.22 4.96 -4.71
C SER A 72 -21.09 4.01 -5.13
N ALA A 73 -21.27 3.31 -6.26
CA ALA A 73 -20.23 2.45 -6.83
C ALA A 73 -18.93 3.23 -7.06
N ALA A 74 -19.01 4.46 -7.55
CA ALA A 74 -17.84 5.31 -7.79
C ALA A 74 -17.06 5.62 -6.49
N ALA A 75 -17.77 5.89 -5.37
CA ALA A 75 -17.13 6.12 -4.07
C ALA A 75 -16.41 4.84 -3.58
N LYS A 76 -17.05 3.68 -3.69
CA LYS A 76 -16.49 2.39 -3.28
C LYS A 76 -15.29 1.96 -4.13
N GLN A 77 -15.35 2.21 -5.44
CA GLN A 77 -14.22 1.95 -6.35
C GLN A 77 -13.01 2.80 -6.02
N ARG A 78 -13.22 4.11 -5.79
CA ARG A 78 -12.16 5.02 -5.38
C ARG A 78 -11.54 4.60 -4.05
N GLU A 79 -12.37 4.22 -3.07
CA GLU A 79 -11.88 3.76 -1.78
C GLU A 79 -11.09 2.46 -1.88
N LEU A 80 -11.55 1.46 -2.65
CA LEU A 80 -10.77 0.26 -2.91
C LEU A 80 -9.39 0.60 -3.49
N PHE A 81 -9.32 1.52 -4.45
CA PHE A 81 -8.08 1.96 -5.05
C PHE A 81 -7.16 2.64 -4.03
N MET A 82 -7.71 3.47 -3.15
CA MET A 82 -6.95 4.13 -2.07
C MET A 82 -6.43 3.11 -1.05
N ILE A 83 -7.28 2.17 -0.61
CA ILE A 83 -6.88 1.12 0.35
C ILE A 83 -5.87 0.16 -0.27
N ALA A 84 -5.97 -0.14 -1.56
CA ALA A 84 -4.97 -0.98 -2.25
C ALA A 84 -3.54 -0.42 -2.12
N ALA A 85 -3.38 0.90 -2.01
CA ALA A 85 -2.08 1.53 -1.78
C ALA A 85 -1.52 1.27 -0.36
N THR A 86 -2.34 0.86 0.60
CA THR A 86 -1.91 0.51 1.97
C THR A 86 -1.76 -1.00 2.16
N TRP A 87 -2.18 -1.80 1.19
CA TRP A 87 -2.25 -3.25 1.32
C TRP A 87 -0.90 -3.91 1.65
N ALA A 88 0.20 -3.41 1.10
CA ALA A 88 1.53 -3.94 1.37
C ALA A 88 1.94 -3.82 2.86
N ASP A 89 1.44 -2.80 3.56
CA ASP A 89 1.58 -2.68 5.01
C ASP A 89 0.59 -3.56 5.77
N ILE A 90 -0.64 -3.69 5.28
CA ILE A 90 -1.66 -4.54 5.90
C ILE A 90 -1.19 -6.01 5.93
N VAL A 91 -0.48 -6.48 4.90
CA VAL A 91 0.02 -7.88 4.85
C VAL A 91 1.16 -8.16 5.83
N ARG A 92 1.72 -7.15 6.50
CA ARG A 92 2.70 -7.31 7.59
C ARG A 92 2.12 -7.96 8.84
N ASP A 93 0.79 -7.94 9.01
CA ASP A 93 0.13 -8.49 10.20
C ASP A 93 0.31 -10.01 10.28
N LYS A 94 1.14 -10.45 11.23
CA LYS A 94 1.50 -11.85 11.49
C LYS A 94 0.33 -12.71 12.00
N ASN A 95 -0.78 -12.10 12.41
CA ASN A 95 -1.99 -12.84 12.79
C ASN A 95 -2.65 -13.51 11.57
N PHE A 96 -2.42 -12.98 10.37
CA PHE A 96 -2.90 -13.53 9.09
C PHE A 96 -1.78 -14.32 8.40
N LYS A 97 -1.45 -15.48 8.91
CA LYS A 97 -0.26 -16.28 8.54
C LYS A 97 -0.11 -16.53 7.05
N VAL A 98 -1.20 -16.86 6.33
CA VAL A 98 -1.15 -17.16 4.89
C VAL A 98 -0.80 -15.90 4.12
N ARG A 99 -1.54 -14.83 4.32
CA ARG A 99 -1.32 -13.55 3.69
C ARG A 99 0.07 -12.98 4.01
N ASN A 100 0.44 -12.98 5.30
CA ASN A 100 1.76 -12.51 5.72
C ASN A 100 2.88 -13.36 5.11
N GLY A 101 2.81 -14.67 5.16
CA GLY A 101 3.86 -15.57 4.65
C GLY A 101 4.05 -15.50 3.13
N LYS A 102 3.01 -15.15 2.37
CA LYS A 102 3.05 -15.12 0.91
C LYS A 102 3.36 -13.73 0.34
N TYR A 103 2.86 -12.67 0.96
CA TYR A 103 2.84 -11.33 0.37
C TYR A 103 3.64 -10.28 1.12
N HIS A 104 4.11 -10.56 2.36
CA HIS A 104 4.93 -9.61 3.10
C HIS A 104 6.40 -9.72 2.69
N HIS A 105 6.95 -8.61 2.21
CA HIS A 105 8.35 -8.47 1.80
C HIS A 105 8.92 -7.16 2.35
N GLY A 106 9.60 -7.25 3.50
CA GLY A 106 10.08 -6.06 4.23
C GLY A 106 11.10 -5.21 3.47
N THR A 107 11.98 -5.85 2.69
CA THR A 107 13.03 -5.17 1.92
C THR A 107 12.52 -4.43 0.69
N TRP A 108 11.31 -4.75 0.22
CA TRP A 108 10.76 -4.12 -0.98
C TRP A 108 10.33 -2.67 -0.75
N HIS A 109 10.13 -2.25 0.49
CA HIS A 109 9.60 -0.92 0.83
C HIS A 109 10.60 0.23 0.69
N TYR A 110 11.88 -0.03 0.46
CA TYR A 110 12.93 0.98 0.41
C TYR A 110 14.06 0.61 -0.56
N GLN A 111 14.87 1.61 -0.91
CA GLN A 111 16.17 1.41 -1.57
C GLN A 111 17.19 2.37 -0.99
N ASP A 112 18.08 1.88 -0.12
CA ASP A 112 19.10 2.70 0.50
C ASP A 112 20.17 3.16 -0.48
N THR A 113 20.37 4.48 -0.58
CA THR A 113 21.61 5.07 -1.03
C THR A 113 22.42 5.44 0.20
N PHE A 114 23.54 4.75 0.43
CA PHE A 114 24.38 4.98 1.61
C PHE A 114 25.29 6.18 1.42
N TRP A 115 25.32 7.06 2.43
CA TRP A 115 26.07 8.30 2.39
C TRP A 115 26.51 8.76 3.78
N ARG A 116 27.52 9.64 3.81
CA ARG A 116 27.93 10.35 5.03
C ARG A 116 28.01 11.85 4.76
N ASP A 117 27.89 12.62 5.83
CA ASP A 117 28.17 14.05 5.82
C ASP A 117 29.68 14.26 6.10
N ASP A 118 30.40 14.73 5.09
CA ASP A 118 31.78 15.16 5.23
C ASP A 118 31.86 16.68 5.22
N ASN A 119 31.76 17.30 6.40
CA ASN A 119 31.86 18.75 6.58
C ASN A 119 30.86 19.54 5.71
N GLY A 120 29.61 19.09 5.66
CA GLY A 120 28.53 19.70 4.86
C GLY A 120 28.50 19.24 3.41
N LYS A 121 29.32 18.25 3.02
CA LYS A 121 29.27 17.63 1.69
C LYS A 121 28.75 16.21 1.79
N VAL A 122 27.88 15.85 0.86
CA VAL A 122 27.37 14.49 0.71
C VAL A 122 28.44 13.62 0.05
N GLU A 123 28.95 12.64 0.77
CA GLU A 123 29.87 11.62 0.25
C GLU A 123 29.15 10.27 0.19
N LEU A 124 29.14 9.62 -0.98
CA LEU A 124 28.52 8.29 -1.15
C LEU A 124 29.42 7.20 -0.55
N VAL A 125 28.79 6.28 0.19
CA VAL A 125 29.47 5.11 0.79
C VAL A 125 29.17 3.90 -0.11
N THR A 126 30.03 3.71 -1.12
CA THR A 126 29.77 2.73 -2.20
C THR A 126 30.06 1.28 -1.82
N GLU A 127 30.76 1.04 -0.70
CA GLU A 127 31.01 -0.28 -0.12
C GLU A 127 29.76 -0.92 0.50
N LEU A 128 28.80 -0.12 0.96
CA LEU A 128 27.48 -0.59 1.38
C LEU A 128 26.51 -0.66 0.19
N LYS A 129 25.66 -1.64 0.20
CA LYS A 129 24.68 -1.86 -0.87
C LYS A 129 23.30 -2.05 -0.28
N SER A 130 22.30 -1.51 -0.95
CA SER A 130 20.89 -1.85 -0.68
C SER A 130 20.62 -3.32 -1.00
N ASP A 131 19.54 -3.84 -0.44
CA ASP A 131 19.05 -5.18 -0.78
C ASP A 131 18.81 -5.31 -2.29
N GLN A 132 19.05 -6.51 -2.85
CA GLN A 132 18.86 -6.74 -4.28
C GLN A 132 17.40 -6.62 -4.69
N GLU A 133 16.51 -7.19 -3.88
CA GLU A 133 15.06 -6.98 -4.01
C GLU A 133 14.64 -5.77 -3.19
N ASN A 134 14.59 -4.62 -3.81
CA ASN A 134 14.27 -3.33 -3.21
C ASN A 134 13.13 -2.64 -3.95
N ALA A 135 12.67 -1.50 -3.45
CA ALA A 135 11.53 -0.77 -3.99
C ALA A 135 11.64 -0.46 -5.49
N VAL A 136 12.79 0.03 -5.94
CA VAL A 136 12.99 0.41 -7.35
C VAL A 136 13.01 -0.81 -8.26
N GLU A 137 13.73 -1.86 -7.87
CA GLU A 137 13.78 -3.09 -8.63
C GLU A 137 12.39 -3.71 -8.75
N ARG A 138 11.63 -3.76 -7.65
CA ARG A 138 10.26 -4.28 -7.65
C ARG A 138 9.31 -3.43 -8.48
N LEU A 139 9.43 -2.12 -8.49
CA LEU A 139 8.65 -1.26 -9.38
C LEU A 139 8.87 -1.59 -10.86
N PHE A 140 10.12 -1.83 -11.29
CA PHE A 140 10.39 -2.28 -12.66
C PHE A 140 9.77 -3.64 -12.96
N VAL A 141 9.83 -4.60 -12.03
CA VAL A 141 9.20 -5.92 -12.18
C VAL A 141 7.69 -5.79 -12.31
N PHE A 142 7.05 -5.05 -11.42
CA PHE A 142 5.59 -4.90 -11.41
C PHE A 142 5.07 -4.05 -12.56
N ASP A 143 5.78 -3.00 -13.00
CA ASP A 143 5.44 -2.27 -14.23
C ASP A 143 5.40 -3.22 -15.45
N LYS A 144 6.40 -4.11 -15.54
CA LYS A 144 6.42 -5.13 -16.61
C LYS A 144 5.22 -6.07 -16.51
N VAL A 145 4.85 -6.56 -15.32
CA VAL A 145 3.66 -7.42 -15.12
C VAL A 145 2.39 -6.71 -15.54
N LEU A 146 2.22 -5.43 -15.15
CA LEU A 146 1.03 -4.65 -15.51
C LEU A 146 0.90 -4.43 -17.03
N ARG A 147 2.02 -4.29 -17.76
CA ARG A 147 2.06 -4.10 -19.21
C ARG A 147 1.95 -5.39 -20.00
N ASP A 148 2.22 -6.54 -19.39
CA ASP A 148 2.21 -7.83 -20.08
C ASP A 148 0.75 -8.24 -20.41
N ALA A 149 0.43 -8.32 -21.70
CA ALA A 149 -0.89 -8.77 -22.16
C ALA A 149 -1.20 -10.24 -21.79
N ALA A 150 -0.16 -11.07 -21.59
CA ALA A 150 -0.30 -12.47 -21.22
C ALA A 150 -0.48 -12.70 -19.71
N ALA A 151 -0.12 -11.73 -18.86
CA ALA A 151 -0.30 -11.84 -17.43
C ALA A 151 -1.79 -11.81 -17.07
N ASN A 152 -2.22 -12.71 -16.18
CA ASN A 152 -3.60 -12.77 -15.70
C ASN A 152 -3.94 -11.60 -14.76
N ASP A 153 -5.23 -11.34 -14.57
CA ASP A 153 -5.68 -10.21 -13.74
C ASP A 153 -5.39 -10.40 -12.23
N ALA A 154 -5.27 -11.65 -11.77
CA ALA A 154 -4.91 -11.93 -10.37
C ALA A 154 -3.47 -11.50 -10.05
N ASP A 155 -2.51 -11.85 -10.92
CA ASP A 155 -1.11 -11.41 -10.77
C ASP A 155 -0.99 -9.88 -10.93
N LYS A 156 -1.74 -9.30 -11.88
CA LYS A 156 -1.81 -7.85 -12.06
C LYS A 156 -2.39 -7.13 -10.85
N ALA A 157 -3.32 -7.74 -10.11
CA ALA A 157 -3.89 -7.14 -8.90
C ALA A 157 -2.83 -6.97 -7.81
N ILE A 158 -2.02 -8.00 -7.58
CA ILE A 158 -0.91 -7.94 -6.63
C ILE A 158 0.14 -6.92 -7.10
N ALA A 159 0.50 -6.95 -8.39
CA ALA A 159 1.43 -5.98 -8.96
C ALA A 159 0.93 -4.54 -8.84
N LEU A 160 -0.37 -4.30 -9.07
CA LEU A 160 -0.97 -2.96 -8.95
C LEU A 160 -0.95 -2.46 -7.50
N ALA A 161 -1.32 -3.30 -6.54
CA ALA A 161 -1.28 -2.93 -5.12
C ALA A 161 0.15 -2.56 -4.69
N TRP A 162 1.14 -3.36 -5.07
CA TRP A 162 2.55 -3.06 -4.82
C TRP A 162 3.01 -1.78 -5.54
N VAL A 163 2.64 -1.55 -6.80
CA VAL A 163 3.00 -0.31 -7.53
C VAL A 163 2.42 0.93 -6.85
N LEU A 164 1.17 0.88 -6.41
CA LEU A 164 0.53 1.99 -5.69
C LEU A 164 1.25 2.29 -4.38
N HIS A 165 1.67 1.26 -3.66
CA HIS A 165 2.40 1.38 -2.40
C HIS A 165 3.82 1.90 -2.61
N LEU A 166 4.64 1.18 -3.38
CA LEU A 166 6.05 1.50 -3.62
C LEU A 166 6.22 2.85 -4.33
N GLY A 167 5.28 3.21 -5.19
CA GLY A 167 5.25 4.55 -5.79
C GLY A 167 5.04 5.67 -4.76
N GLY A 168 4.39 5.38 -3.64
CA GLY A 168 4.37 6.25 -2.46
C GLY A 168 5.68 6.22 -1.71
N ASP A 169 6.18 5.00 -1.40
CA ASP A 169 7.39 4.77 -0.60
C ASP A 169 8.61 5.54 -1.11
N ILE A 170 8.96 5.39 -2.40
CA ILE A 170 10.13 6.06 -3.00
C ILE A 170 9.97 7.57 -3.19
N HIS A 171 8.90 8.16 -2.66
CA HIS A 171 8.72 9.61 -2.54
C HIS A 171 8.81 10.06 -1.08
N GLN A 172 8.96 9.15 -0.12
CA GLN A 172 9.35 9.47 1.25
C GLN A 172 10.88 9.45 1.33
N PRO A 173 11.54 10.60 1.57
CA PRO A 173 12.99 10.71 1.39
C PRO A 173 13.82 9.71 2.17
N LEU A 174 13.36 9.26 3.33
CA LEU A 174 14.10 8.32 4.17
C LEU A 174 13.98 6.87 3.70
N HIS A 175 13.08 6.56 2.75
CA HIS A 175 13.05 5.26 2.06
C HIS A 175 14.13 5.13 0.99
N ASP A 176 14.84 6.21 0.69
CA ASP A 176 15.86 6.28 -0.35
C ASP A 176 17.29 6.42 0.21
N SER A 177 17.46 6.38 1.54
CA SER A 177 18.66 6.88 2.20
C SER A 177 19.05 6.07 3.43
N GLY A 178 20.32 5.63 3.48
CA GLY A 178 21.00 5.11 4.67
C GLY A 178 22.14 6.03 5.08
N ARG A 179 21.94 6.88 6.10
CA ARG A 179 23.00 7.78 6.58
C ARG A 179 24.01 7.02 7.44
N VAL A 180 25.28 7.04 7.03
CA VAL A 180 26.39 6.40 7.73
C VAL A 180 27.03 7.39 8.70
N THR A 181 27.18 6.99 9.95
CA THR A 181 27.85 7.74 11.00
C THR A 181 28.85 6.87 11.75
N LYS A 182 29.57 7.42 12.72
CA LYS A 182 30.45 6.63 13.60
C LYS A 182 29.63 5.67 14.49
N ASP A 183 28.46 6.10 14.91
CA ASP A 183 27.57 5.32 15.76
C ASP A 183 26.77 4.29 14.93
N ASP A 184 26.47 4.62 13.68
CA ASP A 184 25.72 3.77 12.74
C ASP A 184 26.58 3.46 11.49
N PRO A 185 27.61 2.62 11.60
CA PRO A 185 28.57 2.36 10.51
C PRO A 185 27.98 1.55 9.35
N LYS A 186 26.78 0.97 9.53
CA LYS A 186 25.99 0.25 8.49
C LYS A 186 24.83 1.07 7.95
N GLY A 187 24.75 2.34 8.31
CA GLY A 187 23.61 3.21 8.03
C GLY A 187 22.58 3.25 9.15
N ASP A 188 21.86 4.36 9.23
CA ASP A 188 20.88 4.64 10.27
C ASP A 188 19.48 4.06 10.00
N GLN A 189 19.38 3.11 9.05
CA GLN A 189 18.13 2.47 8.64
C GLN A 189 17.07 3.50 8.22
N GLY A 190 17.43 4.43 7.34
CA GLY A 190 16.52 5.49 6.91
C GLY A 190 16.06 6.38 8.06
N GLY A 191 16.89 6.65 9.05
CA GLY A 191 16.55 7.47 10.21
C GLY A 191 15.78 6.75 11.33
N ASN A 192 15.58 5.43 11.24
CA ASN A 192 14.98 4.65 12.32
C ASN A 192 15.83 4.65 13.59
N LEU A 193 17.16 4.75 13.44
CA LEU A 193 18.07 4.84 14.56
C LEU A 193 18.25 6.28 15.09
N PHE A 194 17.73 7.29 14.37
CA PHE A 194 17.83 8.70 14.78
C PHE A 194 16.62 9.11 15.62
N MET A 195 16.79 9.17 16.95
CA MET A 195 15.71 9.55 17.86
C MET A 195 15.49 11.06 17.91
N LEU A 196 14.19 11.48 17.93
CA LEU A 196 13.72 12.87 18.02
C LEU A 196 13.09 13.23 19.37
N SER A 197 13.28 12.40 20.37
CA SER A 197 12.70 12.61 21.70
C SER A 197 13.73 12.33 22.77
N PRO A 198 13.58 12.91 23.99
CA PRO A 198 14.46 12.63 25.10
C PRO A 198 14.62 11.13 25.35
N LYS A 199 15.77 10.72 25.87
CA LYS A 199 16.12 9.31 26.10
C LYS A 199 15.14 8.58 27.04
N ASP A 200 14.49 9.32 27.92
CA ASP A 200 13.49 8.85 28.90
C ASP A 200 12.04 8.94 28.41
N ALA A 201 11.81 9.45 27.20
CA ALA A 201 10.49 9.51 26.61
C ALA A 201 9.87 8.11 26.45
N LYS A 202 8.55 8.01 26.68
CA LYS A 202 7.78 6.76 26.62
C LYS A 202 6.58 6.90 25.71
N GLY A 203 6.08 5.76 25.21
CA GLY A 203 4.90 5.70 24.36
C GLY A 203 5.04 6.55 23.10
N GLU A 204 4.01 7.26 22.72
CA GLU A 204 3.96 8.11 21.52
C GLU A 204 4.98 9.26 21.50
N ALA A 205 5.48 9.67 22.67
CA ALA A 205 6.54 10.67 22.75
C ALA A 205 7.90 10.12 22.33
N ARG A 206 8.07 8.79 22.25
CA ARG A 206 9.30 8.15 21.78
C ARG A 206 9.28 8.03 20.27
N LEU A 207 9.76 9.05 19.59
CA LEU A 207 9.67 9.21 18.16
C LEU A 207 11.06 9.11 17.52
N ASN A 208 11.21 8.34 16.46
CA ASN A 208 12.39 8.39 15.59
C ASN A 208 12.11 9.27 14.35
N LEU A 209 13.19 9.60 13.62
CA LEU A 209 13.12 10.48 12.46
C LEU A 209 12.33 9.85 11.32
N HIS A 210 12.47 8.55 11.09
CA HIS A 210 11.72 7.83 10.05
C HIS A 210 10.23 7.95 10.29
N TRP A 211 9.75 7.52 11.46
CA TRP A 211 8.34 7.61 11.84
C TRP A 211 7.81 9.05 11.86
N PHE A 212 8.66 10.02 12.17
CA PHE A 212 8.28 11.43 12.09
C PHE A 212 7.91 11.83 10.66
N TRP A 213 8.70 11.42 9.65
CA TRP A 213 8.44 11.71 8.25
C TRP A 213 7.26 10.91 7.71
N ASP A 214 7.14 9.62 8.03
CA ASP A 214 6.03 8.77 7.60
C ASP A 214 4.67 9.32 8.01
N SER A 215 4.58 9.79 9.25
CA SER A 215 3.30 10.17 9.88
C SER A 215 3.03 11.67 9.89
N ILE A 216 3.91 12.51 9.31
CA ILE A 216 3.81 13.96 9.45
C ILE A 216 2.51 14.52 8.88
N ILE A 217 2.02 13.97 7.78
CA ILE A 217 0.75 14.39 7.18
C ILE A 217 -0.39 14.01 8.10
N GLY A 218 -0.57 12.71 8.40
CA GLY A 218 -1.67 12.22 9.24
C GLY A 218 -1.76 12.91 10.61
N ARG A 219 -0.60 13.16 11.24
CA ARG A 219 -0.57 13.85 12.55
C ARG A 219 -0.91 15.33 12.51
N ASN A 220 -0.79 15.98 11.36
CA ASN A 220 -1.12 17.40 11.20
C ASN A 220 -2.52 17.64 10.62
N LEU A 221 -3.25 16.57 10.28
CA LEU A 221 -4.63 16.68 9.85
C LEU A 221 -5.56 16.87 11.06
N PRO A 222 -6.68 17.60 10.89
CA PRO A 222 -7.70 17.68 11.92
C PRO A 222 -8.17 16.28 12.32
N ARG A 223 -8.33 16.02 13.61
CA ARG A 223 -8.91 14.74 14.06
C ARG A 223 -10.33 14.62 13.52
N GLN A 224 -10.63 13.46 12.95
CA GLN A 224 -11.98 13.14 12.51
C GLN A 224 -12.67 12.24 13.51
N ASN A 225 -13.89 12.64 13.83
CA ASN A 225 -14.85 11.79 14.50
C ASN A 225 -15.76 11.24 13.40
N ASP A 226 -15.77 9.92 13.20
CA ASP A 226 -16.77 9.15 12.45
C ASP A 226 -16.88 9.32 10.93
N ALA A 227 -16.05 10.10 10.24
CA ALA A 227 -16.07 10.15 8.79
C ALA A 227 -15.17 9.08 8.17
N CYS A 228 -15.62 8.45 7.08
CA CYS A 228 -14.77 7.51 6.36
C CYS A 228 -13.75 8.25 5.48
N ASP A 229 -12.63 7.59 5.18
CA ASP A 229 -11.53 8.16 4.40
C ASP A 229 -11.97 8.68 3.04
N SER A 230 -12.96 8.02 2.42
CA SER A 230 -13.53 8.45 1.14
C SER A 230 -14.22 9.81 1.16
N ASP A 231 -14.59 10.33 2.32
CA ASP A 231 -15.20 11.65 2.49
C ASP A 231 -14.22 12.68 3.04
N TYR A 232 -13.26 12.20 3.81
CA TYR A 232 -12.30 13.03 4.53
C TYR A 232 -11.06 13.40 3.72
N LEU A 233 -10.45 12.45 3.07
CA LEU A 233 -9.21 12.67 2.33
C LEU A 233 -9.37 13.50 1.06
N PRO A 234 -10.51 13.45 0.31
CA PRO A 234 -10.66 14.24 -0.91
C PRO A 234 -10.45 15.74 -0.74
N PRO A 235 -11.03 16.44 0.24
CA PRO A 235 -10.79 17.86 0.43
C PRO A 235 -9.30 18.18 0.71
N ILE A 236 -8.63 17.33 1.48
CA ILE A 236 -7.21 17.48 1.79
C ILE A 236 -6.35 17.32 0.54
N ALA A 237 -6.61 16.26 -0.23
CA ALA A 237 -5.90 16.04 -1.50
C ALA A 237 -6.13 17.19 -2.49
N GLN A 238 -7.33 17.76 -2.54
CA GLN A 238 -7.63 18.91 -3.38
C GLN A 238 -6.81 20.16 -2.99
N GLU A 239 -6.66 20.42 -1.69
CA GLU A 239 -5.80 21.55 -1.24
C GLU A 239 -4.31 21.26 -1.56
N ILE A 240 -3.84 20.03 -1.42
CA ILE A 240 -2.49 19.64 -1.86
C ILE A 240 -2.33 19.85 -3.36
N MET A 241 -3.26 19.38 -4.19
CA MET A 241 -3.21 19.55 -5.65
C MET A 241 -3.29 21.03 -6.08
N LYS A 242 -4.00 21.85 -5.34
CA LYS A 242 -4.06 23.29 -5.57
C LYS A 242 -2.75 23.98 -5.21
N LYS A 243 -2.10 23.60 -4.13
CA LYS A 243 -0.79 24.10 -3.71
C LYS A 243 0.32 23.65 -4.66
N TYR A 244 0.26 22.42 -5.14
CA TYR A 244 1.24 21.78 -6.02
C TYR A 244 0.57 21.27 -7.32
N PRO A 245 0.15 22.16 -8.24
CA PRO A 245 -0.63 21.76 -9.39
C PRO A 245 0.18 20.93 -10.40
N ALA A 246 -0.44 19.91 -10.98
CA ALA A 246 0.17 18.99 -11.94
C ALA A 246 0.85 19.70 -13.13
N ALA A 247 0.29 20.82 -13.60
CA ALA A 247 0.86 21.61 -14.69
C ALA A 247 2.28 22.13 -14.38
N LYS A 248 2.60 22.39 -13.11
CA LYS A 248 3.93 22.84 -12.68
C LYS A 248 4.92 21.66 -12.49
N MET A 249 4.43 20.43 -12.47
CA MET A 249 5.24 19.23 -12.21
C MET A 249 5.47 18.37 -13.46
N GLN A 250 4.98 18.76 -14.63
CA GLN A 250 5.02 17.96 -15.86
C GLN A 250 6.44 17.52 -16.24
N ASN A 251 7.45 18.40 -16.10
CA ASN A 251 8.85 18.08 -16.38
C ASN A 251 9.49 17.11 -15.36
N ARG A 252 8.85 16.89 -14.21
CA ARG A 252 9.30 15.99 -13.14
C ARG A 252 8.63 14.62 -13.21
N LEU A 253 7.61 14.40 -14.03
CA LEU A 253 6.86 13.11 -14.04
C LEU A 253 7.76 11.93 -14.34
N LYS A 254 8.63 12.01 -15.34
CA LYS A 254 9.65 11.00 -15.67
C LYS A 254 9.08 9.57 -15.61
N ASN A 255 7.98 9.32 -16.36
CA ASN A 255 7.23 8.08 -16.30
C ASN A 255 8.12 6.86 -16.55
N GLY A 256 8.03 5.84 -15.68
CA GLY A 256 8.83 4.61 -15.75
C GLY A 256 10.31 4.78 -15.40
N LYS A 257 10.74 5.95 -14.93
CA LYS A 257 12.12 6.22 -14.48
C LYS A 257 12.22 6.13 -12.95
N PHE A 258 11.94 4.95 -12.41
CA PHE A 258 11.88 4.73 -10.97
C PHE A 258 13.21 5.03 -10.26
N ASP A 259 14.32 4.76 -10.91
CA ASP A 259 15.66 5.12 -10.42
C ASP A 259 15.88 6.63 -10.35
N GLU A 260 15.25 7.43 -11.22
CA GLU A 260 15.29 8.89 -11.14
C GLU A 260 14.36 9.42 -10.03
N TRP A 261 13.23 8.74 -9.78
CA TRP A 261 12.34 9.09 -8.67
C TRP A 261 13.07 8.87 -7.33
N GLN A 262 13.71 7.72 -7.17
CA GLN A 262 14.52 7.38 -6.00
C GLN A 262 15.67 8.38 -5.78
N LYS A 263 16.41 8.75 -6.83
CA LYS A 263 17.49 9.76 -6.73
C LYS A 263 16.98 11.11 -6.26
N GLU A 264 15.76 11.50 -6.65
CA GLU A 264 15.15 12.75 -6.19
C GLU A 264 14.84 12.69 -4.69
N GLY A 265 14.27 11.57 -4.18
CA GLY A 265 14.06 11.33 -2.77
C GLY A 265 15.36 11.33 -1.96
N PHE A 266 16.39 10.63 -2.45
CA PHE A 266 17.74 10.66 -1.87
C PHE A 266 18.32 12.09 -1.82
N GLY A 267 18.15 12.88 -2.87
CA GLY A 267 18.58 14.28 -2.90
C GLY A 267 17.94 15.12 -1.80
N ILE A 268 16.66 14.88 -1.52
CA ILE A 268 15.95 15.53 -0.40
C ILE A 268 16.48 15.00 0.95
N ALA A 269 16.64 13.69 1.10
CA ALA A 269 17.14 13.08 2.31
C ALA A 269 18.51 13.65 2.72
N SER A 270 19.46 13.65 1.79
CA SER A 270 20.82 14.06 2.05
C SER A 270 21.03 15.56 2.24
N THR A 271 20.06 16.41 1.77
CA THR A 271 20.23 17.88 1.83
C THR A 271 19.25 18.57 2.76
N LYS A 272 18.10 17.97 3.08
CA LYS A 272 17.02 18.63 3.84
C LYS A 272 16.67 17.91 5.14
N VAL A 273 16.75 16.57 5.17
CA VAL A 273 16.27 15.77 6.30
C VAL A 273 17.18 15.88 7.52
N TYR A 274 18.50 16.01 7.32
CA TYR A 274 19.49 16.05 8.41
C TYR A 274 20.24 17.40 8.49
N PRO A 275 19.53 18.54 8.67
CA PRO A 275 20.24 19.82 8.83
C PRO A 275 21.01 19.83 10.16
N ALA A 276 22.06 20.63 10.23
CA ALA A 276 22.89 20.76 11.44
C ALA A 276 22.11 21.22 12.69
N SER A 277 20.95 21.82 12.49
CA SER A 277 20.03 22.23 13.57
C SER A 277 19.21 21.10 14.15
N LEU A 278 19.05 19.96 13.45
CA LEU A 278 18.38 18.78 13.96
C LEU A 278 19.32 17.99 14.89
N LYS A 279 18.89 17.77 16.12
CA LYS A 279 19.72 17.10 17.12
C LYS A 279 19.10 15.78 17.55
N PHE A 280 19.98 14.77 17.65
CA PHE A 280 19.60 13.47 18.23
C PHE A 280 19.07 13.63 19.66
N GLY A 281 17.92 13.00 19.94
CA GLY A 281 17.31 13.04 21.27
C GLY A 281 16.56 14.31 21.60
N GLU A 282 16.40 15.24 20.66
CA GLU A 282 15.70 16.53 20.88
C GLU A 282 14.47 16.65 19.96
N THR A 283 13.46 17.38 20.46
CA THR A 283 12.28 17.69 19.65
C THR A 283 12.63 18.65 18.51
N PRO A 284 12.26 18.35 17.27
CA PRO A 284 12.50 19.22 16.13
C PRO A 284 11.87 20.59 16.30
N SER A 285 12.53 21.64 15.80
CA SER A 285 12.02 23.01 15.79
C SER A 285 10.74 23.13 14.93
N ASN A 286 9.95 24.18 15.16
CA ASN A 286 8.76 24.46 14.37
C ASN A 286 9.09 24.70 12.88
N ASP A 287 10.22 25.34 12.59
CA ASP A 287 10.68 25.57 11.22
C ASP A 287 11.01 24.24 10.52
N TYR A 288 11.68 23.31 11.22
CA TYR A 288 11.94 21.98 10.69
C TYR A 288 10.63 21.23 10.40
N LYS A 289 9.69 21.23 11.35
CA LYS A 289 8.37 20.59 11.21
C LYS A 289 7.62 21.16 10.00
N LYS A 290 7.63 22.49 9.84
CA LYS A 290 6.99 23.13 8.70
C LYS A 290 7.65 22.76 7.37
N MET A 291 8.97 22.79 7.29
CA MET A 291 9.73 22.40 6.12
C MET A 291 9.47 20.95 5.73
N ALA A 292 9.51 20.02 6.71
CA ALA A 292 9.23 18.61 6.48
C ALA A 292 7.79 18.37 6.00
N PHE A 293 6.81 19.08 6.58
CA PHE A 293 5.42 19.02 6.14
C PHE A 293 5.23 19.50 4.70
N ASP A 294 5.79 20.68 4.35
CA ASP A 294 5.70 21.23 3.00
C ASP A 294 6.35 20.30 1.95
N ILE A 295 7.50 19.70 2.26
CA ILE A 295 8.15 18.70 1.40
C ILE A 295 7.28 17.45 1.26
N SER A 296 6.71 16.95 2.34
CA SER A 296 5.87 15.75 2.32
C SER A 296 4.62 15.94 1.47
N GLU A 297 3.93 17.08 1.56
CA GLU A 297 2.80 17.40 0.68
C GLU A 297 3.22 17.45 -0.80
N GLU A 298 4.38 18.06 -1.10
CA GLU A 298 4.89 18.13 -2.48
C GLU A 298 5.22 16.72 -3.02
N GLN A 299 5.86 15.87 -2.23
CA GLN A 299 6.20 14.52 -2.62
C GLN A 299 4.97 13.62 -2.81
N ILE A 300 3.95 13.74 -1.96
CA ILE A 300 2.65 13.06 -2.11
C ILE A 300 1.96 13.49 -3.40
N ALA A 301 1.94 14.79 -3.71
CA ALA A 301 1.37 15.29 -4.96
C ALA A 301 2.11 14.73 -6.18
N LEU A 302 3.43 14.77 -6.16
CA LEU A 302 4.28 14.29 -7.26
C LEU A 302 4.14 12.78 -7.47
N ALA A 303 4.13 12.00 -6.39
CA ALA A 303 3.88 10.55 -6.42
C ALA A 303 2.53 10.23 -7.06
N GLY A 304 1.47 10.92 -6.65
CA GLY A 304 0.14 10.75 -7.22
C GLY A 304 0.10 11.09 -8.73
N TYR A 305 0.72 12.18 -9.15
CA TYR A 305 0.78 12.54 -10.56
C TYR A 305 1.58 11.54 -11.40
N ARG A 306 2.70 11.04 -10.89
CA ARG A 306 3.52 10.00 -11.53
C ARG A 306 2.76 8.69 -11.69
N LEU A 307 2.12 8.23 -10.62
CA LEU A 307 1.29 7.02 -10.66
C LEU A 307 0.10 7.16 -11.61
N GLY A 308 -0.64 8.27 -11.55
CA GLY A 308 -1.77 8.51 -12.45
C GLY A 308 -1.36 8.56 -13.92
N ALA A 309 -0.26 9.23 -14.24
CA ALA A 309 0.27 9.28 -15.60
C ALA A 309 0.73 7.90 -16.09
N MET A 310 1.42 7.13 -15.23
CA MET A 310 1.87 5.77 -15.54
C MET A 310 0.68 4.83 -15.79
N LEU A 311 -0.33 4.85 -14.93
CA LEU A 311 -1.51 3.99 -15.06
C LEU A 311 -2.36 4.35 -16.29
N ASN A 312 -2.41 5.63 -16.69
CA ASN A 312 -3.00 6.04 -17.96
C ASN A 312 -2.26 5.45 -19.17
N GLN A 313 -0.92 5.38 -19.13
CA GLN A 313 -0.15 4.75 -20.19
C GLN A 313 -0.37 3.22 -20.27
N ILE A 314 -0.57 2.58 -19.11
CA ILE A 314 -0.75 1.12 -19.04
C ILE A 314 -2.18 0.73 -19.43
N PHE A 315 -3.18 1.46 -18.91
CA PHE A 315 -4.59 1.06 -18.98
C PHE A 315 -5.46 1.95 -19.86
N GLY A 316 -5.00 3.14 -20.22
CA GLY A 316 -5.80 4.11 -20.99
C GLY A 316 -5.69 3.97 -22.53
N GLY A 317 -4.75 3.16 -23.04
CA GLY A 317 -4.37 3.13 -24.47
C GLY A 317 -5.36 2.44 -25.40
N ASP A 318 -6.16 1.52 -24.92
CA ASP A 318 -7.05 0.72 -25.79
C ASP A 318 -8.27 1.49 -26.31
N SER A 319 -8.61 2.61 -25.66
CA SER A 319 -9.76 3.44 -26.10
C SER A 319 -9.46 4.36 -27.29
N ALA A 320 -8.18 4.75 -27.47
CA ALA A 320 -7.79 5.70 -28.51
C ALA A 320 -7.57 5.03 -29.90
N GLU A 321 -7.14 3.77 -29.93
CA GLU A 321 -6.96 3.04 -31.21
C GLU A 321 -8.26 2.41 -31.73
N GLN A 322 -9.18 1.99 -30.84
CA GLN A 322 -10.48 1.44 -31.28
C GLN A 322 -11.40 2.50 -31.89
N ASN A 323 -11.21 3.78 -31.59
CA ASN A 323 -12.02 4.87 -32.17
C ASN A 323 -11.52 5.34 -33.55
N LYS A 324 -10.32 4.97 -33.99
CA LYS A 324 -9.81 5.36 -35.31
C LYS A 324 -10.28 4.47 -36.45
N ASN A 325 -10.81 3.27 -36.18
CA ASN A 325 -11.20 2.29 -37.19
C ASN A 325 -12.70 1.92 -37.21
N LYS A 326 -13.57 2.68 -36.56
CA LYS A 326 -15.05 2.47 -36.68
C LYS A 326 -15.68 3.53 -37.56
N THR A 327 -15.95 3.16 -38.82
CA THR A 327 -17.01 3.75 -39.63
C THR A 327 -18.35 3.60 -38.89
N PRO A 328 -19.29 4.56 -39.04
CA PRO A 328 -20.54 4.52 -38.30
C PRO A 328 -21.41 3.37 -38.79
N ARG A 329 -21.44 2.29 -38.05
CA ARG A 329 -22.44 1.23 -38.19
C ARG A 329 -23.17 1.13 -36.87
N GLU A 330 -24.48 1.22 -36.94
CA GLU A 330 -25.45 1.27 -35.83
C GLU A 330 -25.06 0.44 -34.61
N VAL A 331 -24.93 1.14 -33.46
CA VAL A 331 -24.78 0.53 -32.14
C VAL A 331 -26.15 -0.01 -31.72
N LYS A 332 -26.42 -1.28 -31.98
CA LYS A 332 -27.40 -2.03 -31.20
C LYS A 332 -26.74 -2.41 -29.88
N GLN A 333 -27.37 -1.94 -28.81
CA GLN A 333 -27.04 -2.17 -27.41
C GLN A 333 -26.64 -3.61 -27.12
N THR A 334 -25.39 -3.81 -26.65
CA THR A 334 -24.97 -4.96 -25.86
C THR A 334 -24.51 -4.47 -24.49
N GLU A 335 -25.45 -3.86 -23.76
CA GLU A 335 -25.24 -3.40 -22.37
C GLU A 335 -25.27 -4.51 -21.32
N SER A 336 -25.53 -5.78 -21.70
CA SER A 336 -25.84 -6.82 -20.71
C SER A 336 -24.65 -7.62 -20.19
N THR A 337 -23.50 -7.70 -20.90
CA THR A 337 -22.41 -8.60 -20.51
C THR A 337 -21.35 -7.98 -19.61
N VAL A 338 -21.04 -6.70 -19.76
CA VAL A 338 -20.05 -6.03 -18.90
C VAL A 338 -20.64 -5.73 -17.50
N GLY A 339 -21.92 -5.37 -17.45
CA GLY A 339 -22.64 -5.14 -16.17
C GLY A 339 -22.84 -6.43 -15.36
N GLN A 340 -23.01 -7.58 -16.00
CA GLN A 340 -23.19 -8.86 -15.31
C GLN A 340 -21.89 -9.35 -14.66
N GLY A 341 -20.75 -9.32 -15.35
CA GLY A 341 -19.47 -9.73 -14.79
C GLY A 341 -19.04 -8.87 -13.57
N LEU A 342 -19.31 -7.57 -13.60
CA LEU A 342 -19.06 -6.69 -12.44
C LEU A 342 -19.99 -6.99 -11.26
N ASN A 343 -21.24 -7.34 -11.55
CA ASN A 343 -22.20 -7.74 -10.52
C ASN A 343 -21.79 -9.07 -9.86
N ASP A 344 -21.33 -10.03 -10.62
CA ASP A 344 -20.91 -11.35 -10.11
C ASP A 344 -19.64 -11.25 -9.26
N GLN A 345 -18.65 -10.46 -9.65
CA GLN A 345 -17.48 -10.16 -8.82
C GLN A 345 -17.84 -9.45 -7.51
N TRP A 346 -18.79 -8.53 -7.57
CA TRP A 346 -19.31 -7.84 -6.39
C TRP A 346 -20.06 -8.80 -5.46
N LEU A 347 -20.89 -9.69 -5.99
CA LEU A 347 -21.59 -10.72 -5.23
C LEU A 347 -20.60 -11.71 -4.60
N TRP A 348 -19.55 -12.09 -5.32
CA TRP A 348 -18.47 -12.92 -4.78
C TRP A 348 -17.81 -12.27 -3.56
N THR A 349 -17.41 -11.01 -3.69
CA THR A 349 -16.75 -10.25 -2.60
C THR A 349 -17.66 -10.12 -1.36
N LYS A 350 -18.92 -9.77 -1.53
CA LYS A 350 -19.88 -9.67 -0.43
C LYS A 350 -20.13 -11.00 0.27
N SER A 351 -20.33 -12.04 -0.51
CA SER A 351 -20.62 -13.37 0.01
C SER A 351 -19.45 -13.92 0.81
N ARG A 352 -18.24 -13.69 0.33
CA ARG A 352 -17.03 -14.05 1.02
C ARG A 352 -16.87 -13.27 2.34
N ALA A 353 -17.01 -11.96 2.32
CA ALA A 353 -16.96 -11.13 3.53
C ALA A 353 -18.00 -11.56 4.56
N ALA A 354 -19.23 -11.88 4.13
CA ALA A 354 -20.29 -12.36 5.01
C ALA A 354 -19.97 -13.73 5.63
N LEU A 355 -19.36 -14.65 4.88
CA LEU A 355 -18.91 -15.96 5.40
C LEU A 355 -17.77 -15.80 6.40
N MET A 356 -16.77 -14.97 6.10
CA MET A 356 -15.63 -14.71 7.00
C MET A 356 -16.07 -14.03 8.31
N ALA A 357 -17.00 -13.08 8.25
CA ALA A 357 -17.57 -12.43 9.43
C ALA A 357 -18.38 -13.40 10.32
N ASN A 358 -18.77 -14.56 9.80
CA ASN A 358 -19.55 -15.53 10.52
C ASN A 358 -18.66 -16.44 11.39
N GLY A 359 -18.35 -16.00 12.61
CA GLY A 359 -17.46 -16.71 13.53
C GLY A 359 -17.83 -18.18 13.87
N LYS A 360 -18.99 -18.64 13.41
CA LYS A 360 -19.42 -20.05 13.57
C LYS A 360 -19.03 -20.93 12.37
N LEU A 361 -18.32 -20.39 11.40
CA LEU A 361 -17.75 -21.08 10.24
C LEU A 361 -16.22 -21.14 10.26
N LYS A 362 -15.59 -20.85 11.41
CA LYS A 362 -14.12 -20.75 11.57
C LYS A 362 -13.35 -22.02 11.15
N ASP A 363 -13.97 -23.19 11.31
CA ASP A 363 -13.33 -24.50 11.05
C ASP A 363 -13.78 -25.07 9.69
N SER A 364 -14.28 -24.21 8.79
CA SER A 364 -14.71 -24.61 7.45
C SER A 364 -13.76 -24.09 6.38
N THR A 365 -13.60 -24.86 5.30
CA THR A 365 -12.93 -24.44 4.08
C THR A 365 -14.00 -24.25 3.02
N ILE A 366 -14.44 -22.99 2.79
CA ILE A 366 -15.52 -22.67 1.86
C ILE A 366 -14.96 -21.85 0.71
N GLU A 367 -15.09 -22.39 -0.50
CA GLU A 367 -14.79 -21.72 -1.77
C GLU A 367 -16.09 -21.21 -2.37
N ILE A 368 -16.03 -20.06 -3.03
CA ILE A 368 -17.16 -19.39 -3.67
C ILE A 368 -16.85 -19.19 -5.13
N ASP A 369 -17.81 -19.54 -5.98
CA ASP A 369 -17.84 -19.17 -7.38
C ASP A 369 -19.18 -18.45 -7.69
N VAL A 370 -19.17 -17.45 -8.58
CA VAL A 370 -20.35 -16.67 -8.90
C VAL A 370 -20.48 -16.49 -10.40
N GLU A 371 -21.59 -16.91 -10.96
CA GLU A 371 -21.92 -16.75 -12.36
C GLU A 371 -23.40 -16.35 -12.50
N ASP A 372 -23.70 -15.31 -13.24
CA ASP A 372 -25.05 -14.77 -13.46
C ASP A 372 -25.86 -14.52 -12.18
N SER A 373 -25.17 -14.07 -11.12
CA SER A 373 -25.73 -13.84 -9.76
C SER A 373 -26.18 -15.13 -9.05
N VAL A 374 -25.73 -16.30 -9.50
CA VAL A 374 -25.84 -17.59 -8.83
C VAL A 374 -24.53 -17.87 -8.11
N ILE A 375 -24.61 -18.17 -6.81
CA ILE A 375 -23.45 -18.47 -6.00
C ILE A 375 -23.30 -19.98 -5.82
N THR A 376 -22.19 -20.55 -6.24
CA THR A 376 -21.83 -21.94 -5.96
C THR A 376 -20.89 -21.99 -4.76
N LEU A 377 -21.26 -22.75 -3.73
CA LEU A 377 -20.43 -23.02 -2.55
C LEU A 377 -19.77 -24.38 -2.68
N ARG A 378 -18.43 -24.45 -2.57
CA ARG A 378 -17.64 -25.69 -2.58
C ARG A 378 -16.76 -25.78 -1.34
N GLY A 379 -16.16 -26.95 -1.12
CA GLY A 379 -15.25 -27.18 0.01
C GLY A 379 -15.86 -27.99 1.14
N THR A 380 -15.41 -27.78 2.38
CA THR A 380 -15.80 -28.61 3.53
C THR A 380 -16.30 -27.81 4.72
N VAL A 381 -17.27 -28.39 5.42
CA VAL A 381 -17.82 -27.91 6.70
C VAL A 381 -17.90 -29.07 7.71
N SER A 382 -17.82 -28.79 9.00
CA SER A 382 -17.77 -29.81 10.02
C SER A 382 -19.11 -30.52 10.28
N ASN A 383 -20.24 -29.89 9.92
CA ASN A 383 -21.58 -30.50 10.18
C ASN A 383 -22.70 -29.78 9.38
N LYS A 384 -23.89 -30.39 9.37
CA LYS A 384 -25.10 -29.87 8.70
C LYS A 384 -25.52 -28.47 9.17
N LYS A 385 -25.24 -28.10 10.42
CA LYS A 385 -25.58 -26.74 10.92
C LYS A 385 -24.67 -25.68 10.29
N GLN A 386 -23.39 -25.99 10.09
CA GLN A 386 -22.47 -25.09 9.38
C GLN A 386 -22.81 -24.99 7.89
N GLU A 387 -23.15 -26.12 7.24
CA GLU A 387 -23.61 -26.15 5.85
C GLU A 387 -24.84 -25.23 5.65
N ALA A 388 -25.90 -25.45 6.43
CA ALA A 388 -27.10 -24.62 6.36
C ALA A 388 -26.83 -23.15 6.66
N ARG A 389 -25.88 -22.86 7.55
CA ARG A 389 -25.46 -21.51 7.90
C ARG A 389 -24.72 -20.83 6.76
N ALA A 390 -23.78 -21.52 6.13
CA ALA A 390 -23.05 -21.00 4.98
C ALA A 390 -24.02 -20.61 3.85
N VAL A 391 -24.91 -21.53 3.48
CA VAL A 391 -25.96 -21.28 2.47
C VAL A 391 -26.84 -20.07 2.84
N LYS A 392 -27.32 -20.02 4.10
CA LYS A 392 -28.15 -18.90 4.58
C LYS A 392 -27.38 -17.57 4.55
N THR A 393 -26.09 -17.58 4.91
CA THR A 393 -25.26 -16.37 4.93
C THR A 393 -25.16 -15.77 3.54
N VAL A 394 -24.81 -16.55 2.52
CA VAL A 394 -24.70 -16.03 1.15
C VAL A 394 -26.03 -15.74 0.50
N LYS A 395 -27.10 -16.50 0.81
CA LYS A 395 -28.45 -16.24 0.30
C LYS A 395 -29.03 -14.89 0.77
N ASN A 396 -28.57 -14.38 1.91
CA ASN A 396 -28.98 -13.09 2.45
C ASN A 396 -28.17 -11.91 1.88
N VAL A 397 -27.22 -12.15 0.98
CA VAL A 397 -26.48 -11.09 0.31
C VAL A 397 -27.36 -10.50 -0.80
N ASP A 398 -27.58 -9.19 -0.73
CA ASP A 398 -28.39 -8.49 -1.74
C ASP A 398 -27.85 -8.72 -3.15
N GLY A 399 -28.73 -9.03 -4.08
CA GLY A 399 -28.41 -9.29 -5.47
C GLY A 399 -28.17 -10.77 -5.81
N VAL A 400 -28.09 -11.66 -4.82
CA VAL A 400 -27.98 -13.11 -5.04
C VAL A 400 -29.31 -13.68 -5.52
N LYS A 401 -29.32 -14.23 -6.72
CA LYS A 401 -30.52 -14.88 -7.31
C LYS A 401 -30.72 -16.30 -6.80
N ALA A 402 -29.64 -17.09 -6.70
CA ALA A 402 -29.68 -18.46 -6.22
C ALA A 402 -28.34 -18.84 -5.57
N VAL A 403 -28.40 -19.93 -4.77
CA VAL A 403 -27.20 -20.53 -4.16
C VAL A 403 -27.20 -22.01 -4.50
N GLU A 404 -26.14 -22.46 -5.17
CA GLU A 404 -25.85 -23.86 -5.42
C GLU A 404 -24.91 -24.37 -4.31
N ASN A 405 -25.31 -25.42 -3.62
CA ASN A 405 -24.58 -25.93 -2.48
C ASN A 405 -23.89 -27.26 -2.83
N LEU A 406 -22.57 -27.23 -2.98
CA LEU A 406 -21.72 -28.38 -3.24
C LEU A 406 -20.75 -28.64 -2.04
N LEU A 407 -21.06 -28.10 -0.85
CA LEU A 407 -20.29 -28.33 0.37
C LEU A 407 -20.33 -29.80 0.78
N LYS A 408 -19.22 -30.29 1.26
CA LYS A 408 -19.10 -31.65 1.86
C LYS A 408 -18.95 -31.52 3.36
N ILE A 409 -19.57 -32.46 4.09
CA ILE A 409 -19.41 -32.56 5.54
C ILE A 409 -18.19 -33.41 5.82
N ASP A 410 -17.18 -32.80 6.46
CA ASP A 410 -15.99 -33.51 6.98
C ASP A 410 -16.02 -33.43 8.52
N SER A 411 -16.47 -34.52 9.14
CA SER A 411 -16.60 -34.62 10.59
C SER A 411 -15.33 -35.19 11.21
N ARG A 412 -14.18 -34.51 11.06
CA ARG A 412 -12.96 -34.86 11.79
C ARG A 412 -13.07 -34.53 13.26
#